data_4757524b700e048b35060eabe53dde50
#
_entry.id   4757524b700e048b35060eabe53dde50
#
_cell.length_a   1.000
_cell.length_b   1.000
_cell.length_c   1.000
_cell.angle_alpha   90.00
_cell.angle_beta   90.00
_cell.angle_gamma   90.00
#
_symmetry.space_group_name_H-M   'P 1'
#
loop_
_entity.id
_entity.type
_entity.pdbx_description
1 polymer ?
#
loop_
_entity_poly.entity_id
_entity_poly.type
_entity_poly.pdbx_seq_one_letter_code
_entity_poly.pdbx_strand_id
1 'polypeptide(L)'
;EKAEESNKWVILFDEIEKAHPKFYDFLLSLLDDGTCTDNMGRTLDFSESIFIFTSNQGVSDIRVGHKLGFGGDPVSVSGSADQIKTSVKKKFPAEFMNRIDNYVFFNTLEPQHLRKIAQLSLQGIPIKRHRALLDFIVKNGYSEEYGARNIKRFIKNEVATVIAQQLLERRLPSKKGDLYTPKITGNKLTLVSLQKEADQAAG
;
A
#
# COMPACT_ATOMS: atom_id res chain seq x y z
N GLU A 1 -8.49 17.10 23.20
CA GLU A 1 -9.72 17.80 22.77
C GLU A 1 -10.71 16.88 22.06
N LYS A 2 -10.33 16.17 20.98
CA LYS A 2 -11.28 15.28 20.28
C LYS A 2 -11.71 14.05 21.08
N ALA A 3 -10.84 13.50 21.89
CA ALA A 3 -11.12 12.30 22.68
C ALA A 3 -11.97 12.58 23.94
N GLU A 4 -12.22 13.83 24.27
CA GLU A 4 -13.14 14.24 25.34
C GLU A 4 -14.60 14.25 24.89
N GLU A 5 -14.85 14.31 23.58
CA GLU A 5 -16.20 14.40 23.00
C GLU A 5 -16.78 13.03 22.61
N SER A 6 -15.95 11.99 22.53
CA SER A 6 -16.38 10.65 22.09
C SER A 6 -15.44 9.58 22.64
N ASN A 7 -15.99 8.39 22.93
CA ASN A 7 -15.25 7.17 23.25
C ASN A 7 -15.16 6.18 22.08
N LYS A 8 -15.64 6.58 20.87
CA LYS A 8 -15.72 5.72 19.67
C LYS A 8 -14.69 6.15 18.64
N TRP A 9 -13.51 5.56 18.68
CA TRP A 9 -12.40 5.87 17.79
C TRP A 9 -11.93 4.64 17.02
N VAL A 10 -11.38 4.87 15.84
CA VAL A 10 -10.51 3.91 15.16
C VAL A 10 -9.11 4.45 15.21
N ILE A 11 -8.24 3.81 15.98
CA ILE A 11 -6.88 4.25 16.26
C ILE A 11 -5.91 3.30 15.59
N LEU A 12 -5.07 3.83 14.71
CA LEU A 12 -4.05 3.07 13.99
C LEU A 12 -2.66 3.37 14.55
N PHE A 13 -1.99 2.33 15.00
CA PHE A 13 -0.57 2.34 15.32
C PHE A 13 0.19 1.65 14.19
N ASP A 14 0.81 2.46 13.34
CA ASP A 14 1.54 1.96 12.18
C ASP A 14 2.99 1.63 12.57
N GLU A 15 3.50 0.47 12.10
CA GLU A 15 4.85 -0.03 12.39
C GLU A 15 5.14 -0.14 13.89
N ILE A 16 4.26 -0.79 14.65
CA ILE A 16 4.33 -0.90 16.12
C ILE A 16 5.66 -1.51 16.63
N GLU A 17 6.33 -2.32 15.83
CA GLU A 17 7.65 -2.88 16.14
C GLU A 17 8.75 -1.83 16.32
N LYS A 18 8.53 -0.60 15.86
CA LYS A 18 9.46 0.53 16.02
C LYS A 18 9.24 1.30 17.31
N ALA A 19 8.18 0.98 18.04
CA ALA A 19 7.87 1.65 19.30
C ALA A 19 8.91 1.31 20.39
N HIS A 20 9.12 2.27 21.28
CA HIS A 20 9.98 2.05 22.45
C HIS A 20 9.34 1.00 23.38
N PRO A 21 10.12 0.10 24.03
CA PRO A 21 9.57 -0.93 24.92
C PRO A 21 8.57 -0.42 25.97
N LYS A 22 8.81 0.72 26.60
CA LYS A 22 7.89 1.35 27.55
C LYS A 22 6.53 1.75 26.97
N PHE A 23 6.44 1.83 25.63
CA PHE A 23 5.17 2.12 24.99
C PHE A 23 4.22 0.93 25.02
N TYR A 24 4.74 -0.29 25.08
CA TYR A 24 3.91 -1.49 25.27
C TYR A 24 3.26 -1.52 26.65
N ASP A 25 3.95 -1.03 27.69
CA ASP A 25 3.39 -0.94 29.05
C ASP A 25 2.20 0.02 29.06
N PHE A 26 2.31 1.16 28.38
CA PHE A 26 1.21 2.10 28.19
C PHE A 26 0.05 1.47 27.41
N LEU A 27 0.34 0.75 26.31
CA LEU A 27 -0.69 0.08 25.51
C LEU A 27 -1.40 -1.01 26.30
N LEU A 28 -0.70 -1.76 27.15
CA LEU A 28 -1.30 -2.76 28.00
C LEU A 28 -2.32 -2.13 28.95
N SER A 29 -1.95 -1.05 29.65
CA SER A 29 -2.88 -0.32 30.52
C SER A 29 -4.08 0.20 29.73
N LEU A 30 -3.85 0.80 28.56
CA LEU A 30 -4.91 1.32 27.69
C LEU A 30 -5.88 0.23 27.21
N LEU A 31 -5.36 -0.94 26.83
CA LEU A 31 -6.17 -2.07 26.34
C LEU A 31 -6.91 -2.80 27.46
N ASP A 32 -6.37 -2.79 28.68
CA ASP A 32 -6.99 -3.41 29.85
C ASP A 32 -8.08 -2.53 30.47
N ASP A 33 -7.78 -1.25 30.67
CA ASP A 33 -8.64 -0.31 31.37
C ASP A 33 -9.61 0.42 30.42
N GLY A 34 -9.31 0.45 29.13
CA GLY A 34 -10.06 1.24 28.13
C GLY A 34 -9.93 2.75 28.34
N THR A 35 -9.02 3.20 29.20
CA THR A 35 -8.84 4.60 29.54
C THR A 35 -7.37 5.00 29.58
N CYS A 36 -7.07 6.28 29.36
CA CYS A 36 -5.76 6.83 29.64
C CYS A 36 -5.85 8.23 30.25
N THR A 37 -4.82 8.60 31.01
CA THR A 37 -4.72 9.93 31.61
C THR A 37 -3.74 10.79 30.82
N ASP A 38 -4.17 11.99 30.44
CA ASP A 38 -3.32 12.93 29.72
C ASP A 38 -2.39 13.70 30.69
N ASN A 39 -1.50 14.51 30.12
CA ASN A 39 -0.53 15.31 30.88
C ASN A 39 -1.18 16.38 31.78
N MET A 40 -2.48 16.65 31.62
CA MET A 40 -3.26 17.58 32.43
C MET A 40 -4.05 16.89 33.54
N GLY A 41 -3.89 15.55 33.69
CA GLY A 41 -4.62 14.77 34.67
C GLY A 41 -6.06 14.42 34.27
N ARG A 42 -6.46 14.62 33.01
CA ARG A 42 -7.79 14.27 32.53
C ARG A 42 -7.82 12.82 32.07
N THR A 43 -8.83 12.08 32.47
CA THR A 43 -9.04 10.71 32.02
C THR A 43 -9.82 10.72 30.72
N LEU A 44 -9.26 10.08 29.70
CA LEU A 44 -9.87 9.90 28.38
C LEU A 44 -10.37 8.46 28.27
N ASP A 45 -11.60 8.29 27.80
CA ASP A 45 -12.28 7.01 27.65
C ASP A 45 -12.17 6.50 26.20
N PHE A 46 -11.66 5.29 26.02
CA PHE A 46 -11.51 4.60 24.75
C PHE A 46 -12.20 3.21 24.74
N SER A 47 -13.07 2.95 25.71
CA SER A 47 -13.70 1.62 25.92
C SER A 47 -14.49 1.10 24.71
N GLU A 48 -15.04 2.00 23.88
CA GLU A 48 -15.76 1.65 22.65
C GLU A 48 -14.91 1.86 21.38
N SER A 49 -13.59 1.95 21.51
CA SER A 49 -12.68 2.23 20.41
C SER A 49 -12.09 0.96 19.81
N ILE A 50 -11.71 1.03 18.53
CA ILE A 50 -11.02 -0.05 17.82
C ILE A 50 -9.54 0.34 17.67
N PHE A 51 -8.67 -0.53 18.14
CA PHE A 51 -7.23 -0.37 17.98
C PHE A 51 -6.72 -1.28 16.86
N ILE A 52 -5.99 -0.70 15.93
CA ILE A 52 -5.37 -1.41 14.81
C ILE A 52 -3.86 -1.24 14.91
N PHE A 53 -3.14 -2.34 14.91
CA PHE A 53 -1.68 -2.34 14.92
C PHE A 53 -1.16 -2.94 13.62
N THR A 54 -0.25 -2.26 12.93
CA THR A 54 0.44 -2.83 11.76
C THR A 54 1.87 -3.19 12.11
N SER A 55 2.39 -4.24 11.49
CA SER A 55 3.78 -4.65 11.65
C SER A 55 4.29 -5.38 10.40
N ASN A 56 5.58 -5.20 10.13
CA ASN A 56 6.31 -5.94 9.10
C ASN A 56 7.13 -7.10 9.69
N GLN A 57 7.01 -7.37 10.99
CA GLN A 57 7.77 -8.44 11.65
C GLN A 57 7.31 -9.83 11.18
N GLY A 58 8.24 -10.77 11.15
CA GLY A 58 7.99 -12.14 10.71
C GLY A 58 8.03 -12.37 9.20
N VAL A 59 7.86 -11.32 8.38
CA VAL A 59 7.92 -11.44 6.91
C VAL A 59 9.36 -11.66 6.42
N SER A 60 10.33 -11.02 7.05
CA SER A 60 11.77 -11.18 6.76
C SER A 60 12.25 -12.61 7.05
N ASP A 61 11.77 -13.21 8.11
CA ASP A 61 12.21 -14.55 8.55
C ASP A 61 11.78 -15.63 7.53
N ILE A 62 10.63 -15.45 6.90
CA ILE A 62 10.12 -16.35 5.86
C ILE A 62 10.91 -16.20 4.55
N ARG A 63 11.29 -14.97 4.17
CA ARG A 63 12.09 -14.72 2.96
C ARG A 63 13.49 -15.33 3.04
N VAL A 64 14.08 -15.35 4.23
CA VAL A 64 15.40 -15.98 4.46
C VAL A 64 15.31 -17.51 4.36
N GLY A 65 14.23 -18.11 4.88
CA GLY A 65 13.99 -19.56 4.77
C GLY A 65 13.86 -20.05 3.32
N HIS A 66 13.27 -19.25 2.42
CA HIS A 66 13.15 -19.60 0.99
C HIS A 66 14.46 -19.55 0.21
N LYS A 67 15.46 -18.79 0.66
CA LYS A 67 16.80 -18.75 -0.01
C LYS A 67 17.73 -19.89 0.36
N LEU A 68 17.42 -20.67 1.39
CA LEU A 68 18.28 -21.74 1.91
C LEU A 68 17.83 -23.15 1.56
N GLY A 69 16.67 -23.33 0.88
CA GLY A 69 16.14 -24.62 0.52
C GLY A 69 16.21 -24.91 -0.98
N PHE A 70 17.10 -25.80 -1.39
CA PHE A 70 17.10 -26.44 -2.69
C PHE A 70 15.79 -27.25 -2.87
N GLY A 71 14.93 -26.85 -3.82
CA GLY A 71 13.88 -27.70 -4.38
C GLY A 71 12.68 -28.00 -3.47
N GLY A 72 11.97 -27.00 -2.99
CA GLY A 72 10.70 -27.19 -2.31
C GLY A 72 9.52 -26.61 -3.09
N ASP A 73 8.41 -27.36 -3.14
CA ASP A 73 7.14 -26.95 -3.72
C ASP A 73 6.66 -25.60 -3.11
N PRO A 74 5.84 -24.83 -3.82
CA PRO A 74 5.33 -23.58 -3.31
C PRO A 74 4.53 -23.86 -2.03
N VAL A 75 5.07 -23.37 -0.89
CA VAL A 75 4.45 -23.50 0.43
C VAL A 75 3.05 -22.94 0.37
N SER A 76 2.06 -23.74 0.74
CA SER A 76 0.67 -23.33 0.81
C SER A 76 0.53 -22.09 1.74
N VAL A 77 -0.33 -21.15 1.35
CA VAL A 77 -0.57 -19.89 2.07
C VAL A 77 -0.92 -20.10 3.55
N SER A 78 -1.51 -21.25 3.92
CA SER A 78 -1.81 -21.62 5.30
C SER A 78 -0.58 -21.88 6.15
N GLY A 79 0.45 -22.53 5.63
CA GLY A 79 1.72 -22.76 6.35
C GLY A 79 2.50 -21.47 6.63
N SER A 80 2.40 -20.46 5.77
CA SER A 80 3.07 -19.20 5.97
C SER A 80 2.44 -18.32 7.06
N ALA A 81 1.11 -18.34 7.22
CA ALA A 81 0.41 -17.56 8.23
C ALA A 81 0.77 -17.98 9.66
N ASP A 82 0.82 -19.30 9.94
CA ASP A 82 1.21 -19.81 11.25
C ASP A 82 2.69 -19.55 11.57
N GLN A 83 3.55 -19.62 10.59
CA GLN A 83 4.95 -19.25 10.73
C GLN A 83 5.12 -17.76 11.04
N ILE A 84 4.40 -16.87 10.32
CA ILE A 84 4.39 -15.44 10.60
C ILE A 84 3.88 -15.20 12.02
N LYS A 85 2.77 -15.80 12.42
CA LYS A 85 2.19 -15.67 13.77
C LYS A 85 3.18 -16.10 14.84
N THR A 86 3.90 -17.20 14.64
CA THR A 86 4.93 -17.70 15.56
C THR A 86 6.11 -16.73 15.65
N SER A 87 6.56 -16.20 14.52
CA SER A 87 7.66 -15.23 14.44
C SER A 87 7.28 -13.90 15.11
N VAL A 88 6.08 -13.41 14.86
CA VAL A 88 5.52 -12.21 15.51
C VAL A 88 5.45 -12.38 17.02
N LYS A 89 4.91 -13.52 17.52
CA LYS A 89 4.85 -13.82 18.96
C LYS A 89 6.21 -13.81 19.68
N LYS A 90 7.29 -14.08 18.95
CA LYS A 90 8.65 -14.03 19.52
C LYS A 90 9.22 -12.61 19.61
N LYS A 91 8.67 -11.68 18.84
CA LYS A 91 9.19 -10.31 18.71
C LYS A 91 8.49 -9.31 19.64
N PHE A 92 7.28 -9.60 20.06
CA PHE A 92 6.48 -8.73 20.91
C PHE A 92 6.30 -9.32 22.30
N PRO A 93 6.09 -8.50 23.35
CA PRO A 93 5.77 -8.99 24.68
C PRO A 93 4.55 -9.92 24.66
N ALA A 94 4.64 -11.06 25.35
CA ALA A 94 3.59 -12.05 25.35
C ALA A 94 2.25 -11.48 25.90
N GLU A 95 2.34 -10.60 26.88
CA GLU A 95 1.19 -9.92 27.47
C GLU A 95 0.46 -9.06 26.43
N PHE A 96 1.19 -8.24 25.64
CA PHE A 96 0.62 -7.46 24.55
C PHE A 96 -0.05 -8.35 23.51
N MET A 97 0.61 -9.44 23.10
CA MET A 97 0.05 -10.38 22.12
C MET A 97 -1.24 -11.06 22.60
N ASN A 98 -1.42 -11.24 23.91
CA ASN A 98 -2.63 -11.82 24.49
C ASN A 98 -3.82 -10.85 24.51
N ARG A 99 -3.59 -9.55 24.30
CA ARG A 99 -4.64 -8.53 24.17
C ARG A 99 -5.12 -8.31 22.74
N ILE A 100 -4.47 -8.95 21.76
CA ILE A 100 -4.86 -8.85 20.36
C ILE A 100 -5.93 -9.91 20.05
N ASP A 101 -7.15 -9.48 19.78
CA ASP A 101 -8.29 -10.35 19.49
C ASP A 101 -8.14 -11.04 18.14
N ASN A 102 -7.72 -10.30 17.11
CA ASN A 102 -7.71 -10.77 15.73
C ASN A 102 -6.41 -10.46 15.00
N TYR A 103 -5.97 -11.40 14.17
CA TYR A 103 -4.80 -11.27 13.32
C TYR A 103 -5.21 -11.30 11.85
N VAL A 104 -4.81 -10.27 11.10
CA VAL A 104 -5.04 -10.18 9.65
C VAL A 104 -3.70 -10.27 8.93
N PHE A 105 -3.55 -11.30 8.10
CA PHE A 105 -2.34 -11.50 7.29
C PHE A 105 -2.59 -11.02 5.86
N PHE A 106 -1.76 -10.13 5.38
CA PHE A 106 -1.81 -9.65 4.02
C PHE A 106 -0.99 -10.57 3.10
N ASN A 107 -1.61 -11.01 2.01
CA ASN A 107 -0.94 -11.81 0.99
C ASN A 107 0.02 -10.94 0.17
N THR A 108 1.02 -11.59 -0.45
CA THR A 108 1.85 -10.98 -1.48
C THR A 108 1.00 -10.53 -2.67
N LEU A 109 1.38 -9.38 -3.24
CA LEU A 109 0.68 -8.84 -4.39
C LEU A 109 1.08 -9.61 -5.65
N GLU A 110 0.11 -10.25 -6.29
CA GLU A 110 0.25 -10.89 -7.59
C GLU A 110 0.18 -9.87 -8.73
N PRO A 111 0.66 -10.19 -9.94
CA PRO A 111 0.62 -9.28 -11.09
C PRO A 111 -0.76 -8.70 -11.40
N GLN A 112 -1.83 -9.48 -11.19
CA GLN A 112 -3.22 -9.00 -11.35
C GLN A 112 -3.59 -7.92 -10.35
N HIS A 113 -3.15 -8.05 -9.09
CA HIS A 113 -3.38 -7.05 -8.04
C HIS A 113 -2.60 -5.75 -8.33
N LEU A 114 -1.35 -5.88 -8.81
CA LEU A 114 -0.53 -4.75 -9.21
C LEU A 114 -1.14 -3.95 -10.37
N ARG A 115 -1.71 -4.64 -11.39
CA ARG A 115 -2.46 -3.97 -12.47
C ARG A 115 -3.68 -3.22 -11.94
N LYS A 116 -4.43 -3.82 -11.02
CA LYS A 116 -5.60 -3.15 -10.41
C LYS A 116 -5.19 -1.91 -9.62
N ILE A 117 -4.07 -1.97 -8.88
CA ILE A 117 -3.50 -0.83 -8.17
C ILE A 117 -3.08 0.27 -9.16
N ALA A 118 -2.41 -0.09 -10.26
CA ALA A 118 -2.04 0.84 -11.31
C ALA A 118 -3.28 1.50 -11.94
N GLN A 119 -4.31 0.71 -12.25
CA GLN A 119 -5.57 1.21 -12.80
C GLN A 119 -6.28 2.20 -11.86
N LEU A 120 -6.35 1.88 -10.56
CA LEU A 120 -6.92 2.79 -9.56
C LEU A 120 -6.07 4.06 -9.39
N SER A 121 -4.75 3.92 -9.45
CA SER A 121 -3.83 5.06 -9.30
C SER A 121 -3.83 6.01 -10.51
N LEU A 122 -4.36 5.57 -11.65
CA LEU A 122 -4.60 6.40 -12.84
C LEU A 122 -5.94 7.15 -12.78
N GLN A 123 -6.73 7.03 -11.71
CA GLN A 123 -7.97 7.79 -11.58
C GLN A 123 -7.67 9.29 -11.54
N GLY A 124 -8.45 10.08 -12.28
CA GLY A 124 -8.23 11.53 -12.42
C GLY A 124 -7.16 11.93 -13.45
N ILE A 125 -6.38 10.98 -13.98
CA ILE A 125 -5.43 11.24 -15.07
C ILE A 125 -6.12 10.99 -16.41
N PRO A 126 -6.11 11.96 -17.37
CA PRO A 126 -6.83 11.85 -18.63
C PRO A 126 -6.10 10.95 -19.64
N ILE A 127 -5.96 9.67 -19.32
CA ILE A 127 -5.26 8.67 -20.15
C ILE A 127 -6.10 7.41 -20.31
N LYS A 128 -6.11 6.83 -21.52
CA LYS A 128 -6.74 5.54 -21.78
C LYS A 128 -6.00 4.42 -21.06
N ARG A 129 -6.73 3.63 -20.25
CA ARG A 129 -6.17 2.60 -19.37
C ARG A 129 -6.21 1.23 -20.02
N HIS A 130 -5.45 1.03 -21.12
CA HIS A 130 -5.36 -0.28 -21.75
C HIS A 130 -4.28 -1.16 -21.10
N ARG A 131 -4.35 -2.46 -21.34
CA ARG A 131 -3.51 -3.46 -20.69
C ARG A 131 -2.01 -3.18 -20.84
N ALA A 132 -1.56 -2.77 -22.03
CA ALA A 132 -0.15 -2.49 -22.26
C ALA A 132 0.38 -1.34 -21.39
N LEU A 133 -0.42 -0.29 -21.13
CA LEU A 133 -0.05 0.78 -20.20
C LEU A 133 0.06 0.24 -18.76
N LEU A 134 -0.88 -0.59 -18.32
CA LEU A 134 -0.86 -1.16 -16.98
C LEU A 134 0.36 -2.07 -16.79
N ASP A 135 0.67 -2.91 -17.78
CA ASP A 135 1.85 -3.78 -17.76
C ASP A 135 3.15 -2.97 -17.75
N PHE A 136 3.22 -1.88 -18.51
CA PHE A 136 4.35 -0.94 -18.51
C PHE A 136 4.55 -0.30 -17.13
N ILE A 137 3.46 0.17 -16.52
CA ILE A 137 3.51 0.80 -15.19
C ILE A 137 3.94 -0.22 -14.13
N VAL A 138 3.40 -1.43 -14.18
CA VAL A 138 3.78 -2.50 -13.23
C VAL A 138 5.25 -2.87 -13.39
N LYS A 139 5.70 -3.06 -14.64
CA LYS A 139 7.09 -3.43 -14.93
C LYS A 139 8.11 -2.42 -14.42
N ASN A 140 7.80 -1.13 -14.55
CA ASN A 140 8.74 -0.04 -14.20
C ASN A 140 8.49 0.57 -12.82
N GLY A 141 7.27 0.46 -12.30
CA GLY A 141 6.86 1.06 -11.02
C GLY A 141 6.85 0.11 -9.84
N TYR A 142 6.91 -1.21 -10.05
CA TYR A 142 6.99 -2.17 -8.97
C TYR A 142 8.43 -2.54 -8.64
N SER A 143 8.74 -2.69 -7.37
CA SER A 143 9.97 -3.31 -6.88
C SER A 143 9.66 -4.18 -5.67
N GLU A 144 10.43 -5.24 -5.45
CA GLU A 144 10.25 -6.11 -4.28
C GLU A 144 10.49 -5.38 -2.96
N GLU A 145 11.37 -4.38 -2.95
CA GLU A 145 11.73 -3.60 -1.76
C GLU A 145 10.62 -2.67 -1.32
N TYR A 146 10.04 -1.91 -2.27
CA TYR A 146 9.03 -0.88 -1.97
C TYR A 146 7.60 -1.30 -2.31
N GLY A 147 7.44 -2.49 -2.89
CA GLY A 147 6.14 -3.03 -3.26
C GLY A 147 5.36 -2.13 -4.22
N ALA A 148 4.05 -2.07 -4.03
CA ALA A 148 3.17 -1.25 -4.86
C ALA A 148 3.22 0.26 -4.57
N ARG A 149 3.89 0.71 -3.50
CA ARG A 149 4.04 2.14 -3.17
C ARG A 149 4.71 2.92 -4.31
N ASN A 150 5.70 2.30 -4.95
CA ASN A 150 6.39 2.89 -6.10
C ASN A 150 5.51 3.07 -7.33
N ILE A 151 4.46 2.27 -7.51
CA ILE A 151 3.53 2.41 -8.65
C ILE A 151 2.90 3.81 -8.68
N LYS A 152 2.42 4.29 -7.55
CA LYS A 152 1.85 5.66 -7.45
C LYS A 152 2.89 6.72 -7.77
N ARG A 153 4.11 6.55 -7.25
CA ARG A 153 5.21 7.49 -7.50
C ARG A 153 5.63 7.48 -8.97
N PHE A 154 5.74 6.31 -9.58
CA PHE A 154 6.02 6.16 -11.00
C PHE A 154 4.97 6.84 -11.88
N ILE A 155 3.69 6.61 -11.59
CA ILE A 155 2.59 7.26 -12.33
C ILE A 155 2.69 8.79 -12.23
N LYS A 156 2.93 9.32 -11.04
CA LYS A 156 3.06 10.77 -10.83
C LYS A 156 4.27 11.34 -11.56
N ASN A 157 5.42 10.69 -11.49
CA ASN A 157 6.67 11.22 -12.03
C ASN A 157 6.80 11.00 -13.54
N GLU A 158 6.36 9.85 -14.06
CA GLU A 158 6.56 9.49 -15.45
C GLU A 158 5.30 9.74 -16.29
N VAL A 159 4.14 9.23 -15.86
CA VAL A 159 2.92 9.32 -16.67
C VAL A 159 2.35 10.74 -16.65
N ALA A 160 2.16 11.33 -15.47
CA ALA A 160 1.59 12.66 -15.35
C ALA A 160 2.53 13.74 -15.91
N THR A 161 3.84 13.57 -15.73
CA THR A 161 4.85 14.49 -16.28
C THR A 161 4.87 14.48 -17.80
N VAL A 162 4.80 13.31 -18.43
CA VAL A 162 4.73 13.21 -19.90
C VAL A 162 3.47 13.91 -20.44
N ILE A 163 2.33 13.78 -19.76
CA ILE A 163 1.10 14.48 -20.11
C ILE A 163 1.32 15.99 -19.99
N ALA A 164 1.83 16.47 -18.87
CA ALA A 164 2.06 17.88 -18.60
C ALA A 164 3.02 18.51 -19.63
N GLN A 165 4.14 17.85 -19.92
CA GLN A 165 5.10 18.33 -20.93
C GLN A 165 4.47 18.46 -22.31
N GLN A 166 3.74 17.46 -22.78
CA GLN A 166 3.13 17.49 -24.11
C GLN A 166 1.99 18.51 -24.21
N LEU A 167 1.29 18.78 -23.10
CA LEU A 167 0.31 19.87 -23.05
C LEU A 167 0.99 21.25 -23.13
N LEU A 168 2.09 21.45 -22.39
CA LEU A 168 2.86 22.69 -22.42
C LEU A 168 3.48 22.96 -23.81
N GLU A 169 3.96 21.92 -24.47
CA GLU A 169 4.51 22.00 -25.83
C GLU A 169 3.42 22.11 -26.90
N ARG A 170 2.14 22.21 -26.53
CA ARG A 170 0.97 22.26 -27.41
C ARG A 170 0.91 21.09 -28.41
N ARG A 171 1.50 19.95 -28.06
CA ARG A 171 1.47 18.74 -28.90
C ARG A 171 0.19 17.93 -28.72
N LEU A 172 -0.57 18.22 -27.67
CA LEU A 172 -1.86 17.61 -27.37
C LEU A 172 -2.94 18.68 -27.25
N PRO A 173 -4.17 18.40 -27.71
CA PRO A 173 -5.31 19.29 -27.50
C PRO A 173 -5.65 19.34 -26.01
N SER A 174 -6.01 20.53 -25.51
CA SER A 174 -6.35 20.77 -24.10
C SER A 174 -7.84 20.94 -23.91
N LYS A 175 -8.67 20.02 -24.42
CA LYS A 175 -10.12 20.07 -24.17
C LYS A 175 -10.46 19.28 -22.91
N LYS A 176 -11.34 19.84 -22.07
CA LYS A 176 -11.82 19.17 -20.86
C LYS A 176 -12.60 17.90 -21.26
N GLY A 177 -12.13 16.74 -20.82
CA GLY A 177 -12.77 15.43 -21.10
C GLY A 177 -12.03 14.58 -22.13
N ASP A 178 -11.03 15.10 -22.84
CA ASP A 178 -10.21 14.30 -23.76
C ASP A 178 -9.36 13.27 -23.00
N LEU A 179 -9.34 12.05 -23.53
CA LEU A 179 -8.45 10.99 -23.05
C LEU A 179 -7.31 10.80 -24.04
N TYR A 180 -6.08 10.86 -23.54
CA TYR A 180 -4.89 10.63 -24.34
C TYR A 180 -4.61 9.14 -24.52
N THR A 181 -4.24 8.73 -25.73
CA THR A 181 -3.86 7.34 -26.02
C THR A 181 -2.37 7.15 -25.76
N PRO A 182 -1.99 6.29 -24.80
CA PRO A 182 -0.58 6.02 -24.55
C PRO A 182 -0.01 5.09 -25.63
N LYS A 183 1.17 5.44 -26.14
CA LYS A 183 1.99 4.62 -27.02
C LYS A 183 3.28 4.25 -26.30
N ILE A 184 3.53 2.95 -26.17
CA ILE A 184 4.70 2.40 -25.50
C ILE A 184 5.63 1.85 -26.56
N THR A 185 6.86 2.37 -26.59
CA THR A 185 7.92 1.90 -27.51
C THR A 185 9.14 1.56 -26.66
N GLY A 186 9.39 0.25 -26.51
CA GLY A 186 10.43 -0.22 -25.59
C GLY A 186 10.13 0.17 -24.15
N ASN A 187 10.99 0.99 -23.56
CA ASN A 187 10.84 1.51 -22.19
C ASN A 187 10.43 3.00 -22.15
N LYS A 188 9.86 3.54 -23.24
CA LYS A 188 9.45 4.93 -23.33
C LYS A 188 7.94 5.02 -23.52
N LEU A 189 7.30 5.86 -22.69
CA LEU A 189 5.90 6.26 -22.83
C LEU A 189 5.82 7.55 -23.64
N THR A 190 4.97 7.57 -24.66
CA THR A 190 4.56 8.73 -25.42
C THR A 190 3.04 8.76 -25.50
N LEU A 191 2.46 9.91 -25.88
CA LEU A 191 1.02 10.06 -26.01
C LEU A 191 0.68 10.47 -27.44
N VAL A 192 -0.42 9.93 -27.94
CA VAL A 192 -0.97 10.29 -29.25
C VAL A 192 -2.32 10.98 -28.99
N SER A 193 -2.59 12.08 -29.70
CA SER A 193 -3.91 12.71 -29.66
C SER A 193 -4.90 11.91 -30.49
N LEU A 194 -6.15 11.86 -30.04
CA LEU A 194 -7.24 11.16 -30.76
C LEU A 194 -7.42 11.62 -32.21
N GLN A 195 -7.05 12.86 -32.54
CA GLN A 195 -7.15 13.38 -33.92
C GLN A 195 -6.17 12.71 -34.89
N LYS A 196 -5.00 12.26 -34.43
CA LYS A 196 -4.03 11.56 -35.29
C LYS A 196 -4.35 10.09 -35.52
N GLU A 197 -5.13 9.45 -34.64
CA GLU A 197 -5.59 8.06 -34.87
C GLU A 197 -6.65 7.97 -35.97
N ALA A 198 -7.51 9.00 -36.10
CA ALA A 198 -8.53 9.05 -37.16
C ALA A 198 -7.90 9.21 -38.55
N ASP A 199 -6.84 10.03 -38.66
CA ASP A 199 -6.13 10.27 -39.92
C ASP A 199 -5.26 9.09 -40.36
N GLN A 200 -4.76 8.26 -39.42
CA GLN A 200 -3.97 7.05 -39.74
C GLN A 200 -4.84 5.82 -40.04
N ALA A 201 -6.12 5.83 -39.66
CA ALA A 201 -7.07 4.76 -39.98
C ALA A 201 -7.84 5.00 -41.29
N ALA A 202 -7.71 6.19 -41.87
CA ALA A 202 -8.39 6.62 -43.08
C ALA A 202 -7.46 6.67 -44.33
N GLY A 203 -6.21 6.33 -44.20
CA GLY A 203 -5.22 6.20 -45.29
C GLY A 203 -4.64 4.79 -45.35
#